data_f198ec6da16738e626bf30e7df2c2368
#
_entry.id   f198ec6da16738e626bf30e7df2c2368
#
_cell.length_a   1.000
_cell.length_b   1.000
_cell.length_c   1.000
_cell.angle_alpha   90.00
_cell.angle_beta   90.00
_cell.angle_gamma   90.00
#
_symmetry.space_group_name_H-M   'P 1'
#
loop_
_entity.id
_entity.type
_entity.pdbx_description
1 polymer ?
#
loop_
_entity_poly.entity_id
_entity_poly.type
_entity_poly.pdbx_seq_one_letter_code
_entity_poly.pdbx_strand_id
1 'polypeptide(L)'
;MHLNAKHLPHRTLPALAFLILGLSSATAQPFEEDHPRTTRGTYYLNPLSYSTTSDPDPPKYVRNVSELGIDSLLNVNWLDVGLDYRFRYEYRDDDIRRARAGRDEPWLHRTRAYIGIKEIIDPFRFAAEMQDARRYNSNYPRDNRDVNEFEFIRLYGELYFKDLLGHDDIGNPRPLSIRYGIHNFEFLDRRLLGNNQWRNTANTFQGFHASLGQESNDWQLDLLAVQPLYRSQYRWDRPVEQQWLYGVIGHWRKWPEIVTLEPYYLALSQSAHAGVAERLVHSPGIRAYGIVGSTGFDYDTSFTYQFGRNGSRSVRAFAYVGEVGYTWATNPWKPRFSLFYGHASGDRDPNDAEDNRFERFFGFGRPWSANDYIVYENISTPKARVEFKPRHDLRVDFGYSWYWLASDKDRFAGANNVRDVTGRSGGYLGSEFDIRARYAWSPKTEIIVGYAHFTTGGFIENNVRRGDNDFAYFEFNHRFF
;
A
#
# COMPACT_ATOMS: atom_id res chain seq x y z
N MET A 1 -36.70 -3.76 -48.31
CA MET A 1 -36.34 -4.59 -47.17
C MET A 1 -34.85 -4.91 -47.26
N HIS A 2 -33.98 -3.99 -46.81
CA HIS A 2 -32.53 -4.16 -46.81
C HIS A 2 -32.05 -3.99 -45.36
N LEU A 3 -31.59 -5.10 -44.77
CA LEU A 3 -30.93 -5.15 -43.47
C LEU A 3 -29.48 -4.69 -43.63
N ASN A 4 -29.18 -3.50 -43.07
CA ASN A 4 -27.80 -3.03 -42.95
C ASN A 4 -27.18 -3.69 -41.70
N ALA A 5 -26.24 -4.59 -41.91
CA ALA A 5 -25.35 -5.11 -40.88
C ALA A 5 -24.34 -4.00 -40.50
N LYS A 6 -24.48 -3.43 -39.29
CA LYS A 6 -23.49 -2.54 -38.74
C LYS A 6 -22.24 -3.32 -38.36
N HIS A 7 -21.13 -2.98 -38.97
CA HIS A 7 -19.78 -3.43 -38.63
C HIS A 7 -19.48 -3.07 -37.16
N LEU A 8 -19.29 -4.07 -36.32
CA LEU A 8 -18.61 -3.95 -35.04
C LEU A 8 -17.12 -3.75 -35.33
N PRO A 9 -16.46 -2.74 -34.79
CA PRO A 9 -15.01 -2.63 -34.88
C PRO A 9 -14.38 -3.73 -34.05
N HIS A 10 -13.61 -4.60 -34.69
CA HIS A 10 -12.74 -5.55 -34.02
C HIS A 10 -11.75 -4.75 -33.13
N ARG A 11 -11.98 -4.76 -31.82
CA ARG A 11 -11.00 -4.30 -30.82
C ARG A 11 -9.87 -5.33 -30.83
N THR A 12 -8.82 -5.08 -31.62
CA THR A 12 -7.57 -5.82 -31.48
C THR A 12 -6.95 -5.43 -30.16
N LEU A 13 -7.09 -6.27 -29.15
CA LEU A 13 -6.22 -6.26 -27.97
C LEU A 13 -4.78 -6.29 -28.49
N PRO A 14 -3.90 -5.39 -28.05
CA PRO A 14 -2.48 -5.55 -28.33
C PRO A 14 -2.09 -6.90 -27.74
N ALA A 15 -1.68 -7.81 -28.60
CA ALA A 15 -1.10 -9.07 -28.19
C ALA A 15 0.16 -8.75 -27.38
N LEU A 16 0.02 -8.62 -26.05
CA LEU A 16 1.13 -8.74 -25.15
C LEU A 16 1.55 -10.20 -25.19
N ALA A 17 2.16 -10.57 -26.32
CA ALA A 17 2.70 -11.89 -26.55
C ALA A 17 3.66 -12.19 -25.41
N PHE A 18 3.41 -13.28 -24.72
CA PHE A 18 4.26 -13.91 -23.74
C PHE A 18 5.71 -14.05 -24.26
N LEU A 19 6.51 -13.01 -24.08
CA LEU A 19 7.94 -13.00 -24.36
C LEU A 19 8.74 -13.42 -23.12
N ILE A 20 8.28 -14.47 -22.42
CA ILE A 20 8.99 -15.01 -21.24
C ILE A 20 9.70 -16.35 -21.56
N LEU A 21 9.65 -16.81 -22.80
CA LEU A 21 10.31 -18.05 -23.20
C LEU A 21 11.59 -17.72 -24.00
N GLY A 22 12.72 -17.54 -23.31
CA GLY A 22 14.00 -17.49 -23.99
C GLY A 22 15.14 -16.69 -23.35
N LEU A 23 15.03 -16.24 -22.10
CA LEU A 23 16.15 -15.62 -21.43
C LEU A 23 17.02 -16.66 -20.73
N SER A 24 18.22 -16.85 -21.30
CA SER A 24 19.28 -17.72 -20.80
C SER A 24 19.64 -17.43 -19.35
N SER A 25 20.01 -18.48 -18.66
CA SER A 25 20.50 -18.62 -17.29
C SER A 25 21.56 -17.60 -16.84
N ALA A 26 21.17 -16.37 -16.56
CA ALA A 26 21.78 -15.63 -15.49
C ALA A 26 21.34 -16.32 -14.19
N THR A 27 22.25 -16.50 -13.24
CA THR A 27 21.95 -17.08 -11.93
C THR A 27 21.02 -16.13 -11.16
N ALA A 28 19.74 -16.18 -11.48
CA ALA A 28 18.72 -15.45 -10.77
C ALA A 28 18.65 -16.03 -9.35
N GLN A 29 18.77 -15.16 -8.35
CA GLN A 29 18.55 -15.57 -6.97
C GLN A 29 17.06 -15.76 -6.73
N PRO A 30 16.68 -16.71 -5.85
CA PRO A 30 15.28 -16.89 -5.48
C PRO A 30 14.72 -15.56 -4.91
N PHE A 31 13.43 -15.34 -5.12
CA PHE A 31 12.72 -14.34 -4.30
C PHE A 31 13.07 -14.64 -2.85
N GLU A 32 13.58 -13.63 -2.14
CA GLU A 32 13.69 -13.67 -0.69
C GLU A 32 12.37 -14.24 -0.18
N GLU A 33 12.40 -15.33 0.59
CA GLU A 33 11.17 -15.96 1.05
C GLU A 33 10.37 -14.87 1.78
N ASP A 34 9.24 -14.49 1.23
CA ASP A 34 8.36 -13.47 1.82
C ASP A 34 7.80 -13.94 3.19
N HIS A 35 8.24 -15.12 3.64
CA HIS A 35 7.81 -15.78 4.86
C HIS A 35 8.99 -16.47 5.52
N PRO A 36 9.90 -15.76 6.16
CA PRO A 36 10.71 -16.43 7.14
C PRO A 36 9.74 -16.87 8.25
N ARG A 37 9.46 -18.17 8.34
CA ARG A 37 9.13 -18.74 9.64
C ARG A 37 10.24 -18.24 10.56
N THR A 38 9.89 -17.83 11.80
CA THR A 38 10.85 -17.29 12.76
C THR A 38 12.21 -17.90 12.57
N THR A 39 13.09 -17.20 11.86
CA THR A 39 14.50 -17.54 11.85
C THR A 39 15.00 -17.25 13.25
N ARG A 40 15.93 -18.03 13.76
CA ARG A 40 16.58 -17.72 15.04
C ARG A 40 17.02 -16.26 15.00
N GLY A 41 16.39 -15.40 15.82
CA GLY A 41 16.69 -13.99 15.91
C GLY A 41 15.58 -13.02 15.57
N THR A 42 14.38 -13.46 15.19
CA THR A 42 13.22 -12.58 15.00
C THR A 42 11.90 -13.25 15.34
N TYR A 43 10.96 -12.48 15.88
CA TYR A 43 9.56 -12.86 16.06
C TYR A 43 8.68 -12.38 14.91
N TYR A 44 9.23 -11.57 14.01
CA TYR A 44 8.45 -10.98 12.92
C TYR A 44 8.08 -12.02 11.85
N LEU A 45 6.81 -11.99 11.46
CA LEU A 45 6.26 -12.74 10.32
C LEU A 45 5.65 -11.77 9.34
N ASN A 46 5.92 -11.96 8.06
CA ASN A 46 5.20 -11.23 7.01
C ASN A 46 3.79 -11.78 6.82
N PRO A 47 2.76 -10.93 6.74
CA PRO A 47 1.43 -11.37 6.36
C PRO A 47 1.42 -11.88 4.91
N LEU A 48 0.59 -12.90 4.62
CA LEU A 48 0.43 -13.47 3.28
C LEU A 48 -0.64 -12.76 2.45
N SER A 49 -1.45 -11.94 3.08
CA SER A 49 -2.53 -11.19 2.44
C SER A 49 -2.04 -10.30 1.32
N TYR A 50 -2.79 -10.26 0.22
CA TYR A 50 -2.39 -9.53 -1.00
C TYR A 50 -2.12 -8.05 -0.73
N SER A 51 -0.91 -7.61 -1.12
CA SER A 51 -0.49 -6.19 -1.05
C SER A 51 -0.49 -5.57 0.36
N THR A 52 -0.34 -6.39 1.41
CA THR A 52 -0.30 -5.92 2.81
C THR A 52 1.10 -5.95 3.43
N THR A 53 2.07 -6.56 2.75
CA THR A 53 3.48 -6.58 3.19
C THR A 53 4.06 -5.18 3.13
N SER A 54 4.56 -4.67 4.25
CA SER A 54 5.26 -3.38 4.34
C SER A 54 6.71 -3.48 3.89
N ASP A 55 7.26 -2.33 3.47
CA ASP A 55 8.69 -2.21 3.23
C ASP A 55 9.43 -2.04 4.58
N PRO A 56 10.63 -2.62 4.73
CA PRO A 56 11.45 -2.40 5.92
C PRO A 56 11.92 -0.95 6.02
N ASP A 57 12.35 -0.57 7.21
CA ASP A 57 12.99 0.72 7.47
C ASP A 57 14.41 0.51 8.06
N PRO A 58 15.49 0.83 7.32
CA PRO A 58 15.54 1.49 6.01
C PRO A 58 15.05 0.60 4.86
N PRO A 59 14.73 1.19 3.69
CA PRO A 59 14.25 0.45 2.51
C PRO A 59 15.22 -0.65 2.04
N LYS A 60 14.69 -1.70 1.40
CA LYS A 60 15.47 -2.87 0.91
C LYS A 60 16.63 -2.54 -0.04
N TYR A 61 16.62 -1.38 -0.68
CA TYR A 61 17.70 -0.94 -1.58
C TYR A 61 18.83 -0.18 -0.86
N VAL A 62 18.72 0.02 0.44
CA VAL A 62 19.76 0.65 1.27
C VAL A 62 20.77 -0.40 1.71
N ARG A 63 22.05 -0.06 1.62
CA ARG A 63 23.18 -0.88 2.09
C ARG A 63 24.11 -0.04 2.94
N ASN A 64 24.75 -0.66 3.92
CA ASN A 64 25.86 -0.04 4.59
C ASN A 64 27.06 0.02 3.64
N VAL A 65 27.78 1.13 3.65
CA VAL A 65 28.92 1.37 2.76
C VAL A 65 30.01 0.32 2.96
N SER A 66 30.19 -0.22 4.17
CA SER A 66 31.13 -1.29 4.47
C SER A 66 30.80 -2.63 3.78
N GLU A 67 29.55 -2.81 3.34
CA GLU A 67 29.06 -4.03 2.67
C GLU A 67 29.17 -3.97 1.13
N LEU A 68 29.65 -2.85 0.57
CA LEU A 68 29.73 -2.67 -0.89
C LEU A 68 30.89 -3.44 -1.55
N GLY A 69 31.74 -4.13 -0.77
CA GLY A 69 32.87 -4.91 -1.28
C GLY A 69 34.03 -4.07 -1.81
N ILE A 70 34.16 -2.83 -1.36
CA ILE A 70 35.23 -1.89 -1.71
C ILE A 70 36.21 -1.82 -0.53
N ASP A 71 37.44 -2.30 -0.70
CA ASP A 71 38.43 -2.46 0.37
C ASP A 71 38.66 -1.18 1.20
N SER A 72 38.72 -0.02 0.56
CA SER A 72 38.90 1.28 1.26
C SER A 72 37.69 1.70 2.10
N LEU A 73 36.53 1.08 1.94
CA LEU A 73 35.28 1.41 2.61
C LEU A 73 34.83 0.40 3.67
N LEU A 74 35.58 -0.70 3.88
CA LEU A 74 35.19 -1.76 4.84
C LEU A 74 35.03 -1.26 6.29
N ASN A 75 35.68 -0.17 6.67
CA ASN A 75 35.56 0.42 8.01
C ASN A 75 34.51 1.56 8.10
N VAL A 76 33.77 1.84 7.01
CA VAL A 76 32.76 2.91 6.97
C VAL A 76 31.39 2.31 7.34
N ASN A 77 31.26 1.85 8.58
CA ASN A 77 30.04 1.23 9.12
C ASN A 77 28.95 2.22 9.53
N TRP A 78 29.30 3.49 9.59
CA TRP A 78 28.45 4.60 10.03
C TRP A 78 27.60 5.22 8.90
N LEU A 79 27.84 4.86 7.64
CA LEU A 79 27.19 5.42 6.46
C LEU A 79 26.38 4.37 5.73
N ASP A 80 25.08 4.61 5.60
CA ASP A 80 24.16 3.85 4.78
C ASP A 80 23.82 4.65 3.51
N VAL A 81 23.82 3.99 2.35
CA VAL A 81 23.49 4.60 1.05
C VAL A 81 22.53 3.71 0.29
N GLY A 82 21.73 4.33 -0.57
CA GLY A 82 20.81 3.59 -1.43
C GLY A 82 20.47 4.36 -2.69
N LEU A 83 20.25 3.65 -3.79
CA LEU A 83 19.73 4.20 -5.02
C LEU A 83 18.80 3.18 -5.67
N ASP A 84 17.56 3.60 -5.95
CA ASP A 84 16.51 2.79 -6.56
C ASP A 84 15.94 3.52 -7.78
N TYR A 85 15.69 2.77 -8.84
CA TYR A 85 15.05 3.29 -10.03
C TYR A 85 13.90 2.39 -10.45
N ARG A 86 12.76 3.00 -10.73
CA ARG A 86 11.58 2.34 -11.29
C ARG A 86 11.17 3.00 -12.60
N PHE A 87 11.03 2.20 -13.64
CA PHE A 87 10.31 2.53 -14.86
C PHE A 87 9.01 1.75 -14.89
N ARG A 88 7.88 2.39 -15.23
CA ARG A 88 6.61 1.71 -15.46
C ARG A 88 5.87 2.32 -16.64
N TYR A 89 5.57 1.47 -17.62
CA TYR A 89 4.60 1.76 -18.68
C TYR A 89 3.23 1.28 -18.21
N GLU A 90 2.20 2.07 -18.42
CA GLU A 90 0.82 1.68 -18.17
C GLU A 90 -0.03 1.88 -19.43
N TYR A 91 -0.93 0.96 -19.70
CA TYR A 91 -2.04 1.07 -20.60
C TYR A 91 -3.32 1.23 -19.78
N ARG A 92 -4.07 2.29 -19.98
CA ARG A 92 -5.32 2.59 -19.29
C ARG A 92 -6.39 2.87 -20.33
N ASP A 93 -7.45 2.09 -20.37
CA ASP A 93 -8.61 2.33 -21.21
C ASP A 93 -9.80 2.73 -20.32
N ASP A 94 -10.45 3.83 -20.63
CA ASP A 94 -11.63 4.36 -19.93
C ASP A 94 -11.52 4.43 -18.39
N ASP A 95 -10.35 4.83 -17.86
CA ASP A 95 -10.10 4.93 -16.41
C ASP A 95 -11.19 5.76 -15.71
N ILE A 96 -11.99 5.11 -14.86
CA ILE A 96 -13.14 5.72 -14.15
C ILE A 96 -12.76 6.87 -13.20
N ARG A 97 -11.49 6.97 -12.82
CA ARG A 97 -10.95 8.06 -11.98
C ARG A 97 -10.70 9.35 -12.77
N ARG A 98 -10.73 9.29 -14.09
CA ARG A 98 -10.37 10.40 -14.96
C ARG A 98 -11.63 11.10 -15.49
N ALA A 99 -11.52 12.41 -15.70
CA ALA A 99 -12.64 13.20 -16.21
C ALA A 99 -13.00 12.86 -17.66
N ARG A 100 -12.03 12.37 -18.45
CA ARG A 100 -12.21 12.02 -19.86
C ARG A 100 -12.16 10.49 -20.02
N ALA A 101 -13.04 9.97 -20.88
CA ALA A 101 -12.95 8.61 -21.41
C ALA A 101 -11.80 8.49 -22.41
N GLY A 102 -11.42 7.27 -22.71
CA GLY A 102 -10.45 6.93 -23.74
C GLY A 102 -9.11 6.42 -23.20
N ARG A 103 -8.22 6.22 -24.12
CA ARG A 103 -6.93 5.57 -23.88
C ARG A 103 -5.87 6.53 -23.39
N ASP A 104 -5.08 6.09 -22.40
CA ASP A 104 -3.88 6.75 -21.89
C ASP A 104 -2.72 5.75 -21.76
N GLU A 105 -1.51 6.17 -22.11
CA GLU A 105 -0.32 5.32 -22.10
C GLU A 105 0.87 6.01 -21.44
N PRO A 106 0.76 6.35 -20.13
CA PRO A 106 1.83 7.05 -19.44
C PRO A 106 3.07 6.18 -19.23
N TRP A 107 4.22 6.86 -19.29
CA TRP A 107 5.51 6.37 -18.84
C TRP A 107 5.84 7.03 -17.50
N LEU A 108 6.00 6.22 -16.49
CA LEU A 108 6.26 6.66 -15.13
C LEU A 108 7.69 6.32 -14.75
N HIS A 109 8.44 7.33 -14.36
CA HIS A 109 9.80 7.20 -13.86
C HIS A 109 9.84 7.59 -12.40
N ARG A 110 10.57 6.84 -11.59
CA ARG A 110 10.81 7.16 -10.19
C ARG A 110 12.23 6.80 -9.82
N THR A 111 12.99 7.78 -9.35
CA THR A 111 14.32 7.60 -8.78
C THR A 111 14.26 7.92 -7.30
N ARG A 112 14.90 7.13 -6.46
CA ARG A 112 15.06 7.37 -5.03
C ARG A 112 16.52 7.26 -4.65
N ALA A 113 17.00 8.22 -3.87
CA ALA A 113 18.36 8.22 -3.32
C ALA A 113 18.27 8.36 -1.79
N TYR A 114 18.97 7.48 -1.07
CA TYR A 114 19.01 7.43 0.39
C TYR A 114 20.41 7.65 0.93
N ILE A 115 20.49 8.39 2.03
CA ILE A 115 21.68 8.51 2.86
C ILE A 115 21.27 8.42 4.33
N GLY A 116 21.99 7.62 5.11
CA GLY A 116 21.81 7.49 6.56
C GLY A 116 23.15 7.59 7.28
N ILE A 117 23.17 8.30 8.41
CA ILE A 117 24.34 8.46 9.28
C ILE A 117 23.99 7.90 10.65
N LYS A 118 24.81 6.97 11.15
CA LYS A 118 24.66 6.31 12.44
C LYS A 118 26.02 6.07 13.10
N GLU A 119 26.05 5.84 14.41
CA GLU A 119 27.24 5.37 15.15
C GLU A 119 28.47 6.29 15.11
N ILE A 120 28.33 7.57 14.72
CA ILE A 120 29.41 8.58 14.82
C ILE A 120 29.23 9.42 16.06
N ILE A 121 27.99 9.84 16.35
CA ILE A 121 27.65 10.77 17.44
C ILE A 121 26.48 10.17 18.21
N ASP A 122 26.65 8.95 18.73
CA ASP A 122 25.59 8.32 19.53
C ASP A 122 25.13 9.23 20.68
N PRO A 123 23.82 9.31 20.94
CA PRO A 123 22.72 8.52 20.35
C PRO A 123 22.08 9.13 19.10
N PHE A 124 22.74 10.11 18.46
CA PHE A 124 22.17 10.84 17.31
C PHE A 124 22.37 10.07 16.00
N ARG A 125 21.29 9.98 15.21
CA ARG A 125 21.27 9.45 13.86
C ARG A 125 20.55 10.41 12.94
N PHE A 126 20.80 10.27 11.65
CA PHE A 126 20.17 11.08 10.62
C PHE A 126 19.85 10.22 9.41
N ALA A 127 18.70 10.46 8.78
CA ALA A 127 18.36 9.86 7.49
C ALA A 127 17.71 10.87 6.55
N ALA A 128 18.09 10.79 5.28
CA ALA A 128 17.45 11.51 4.18
C ALA A 128 17.20 10.55 3.01
N GLU A 129 16.01 10.63 2.43
CA GLU A 129 15.63 9.94 1.19
C GLU A 129 14.93 10.93 0.29
N MET A 130 15.50 11.16 -0.89
CA MET A 130 14.90 12.00 -1.92
C MET A 130 14.28 11.14 -3.01
N GLN A 131 13.11 11.55 -3.49
CA GLN A 131 12.41 10.95 -4.61
C GLN A 131 12.24 11.95 -5.73
N ASP A 132 12.47 11.52 -6.97
CA ASP A 132 12.08 12.23 -8.19
C ASP A 132 11.09 11.36 -8.98
N ALA A 133 9.83 11.81 -9.06
CA ALA A 133 8.74 11.09 -9.71
C ALA A 133 8.19 11.89 -10.89
N ARG A 134 8.28 11.33 -12.11
CA ARG A 134 7.91 11.99 -13.37
C ARG A 134 6.97 11.14 -14.20
N ARG A 135 6.14 11.82 -14.99
CA ARG A 135 5.21 11.21 -15.95
C ARG A 135 5.38 11.81 -17.32
N TYR A 136 5.47 10.97 -18.33
CA TYR A 136 5.55 11.32 -19.74
C TYR A 136 4.44 10.60 -20.53
N ASN A 137 4.21 11.03 -21.77
CA ASN A 137 3.32 10.40 -22.74
C ASN A 137 1.90 10.13 -22.20
N SER A 138 1.30 11.11 -21.52
CA SER A 138 -0.06 11.00 -20.98
C SER A 138 -0.99 12.04 -21.62
N ASN A 139 -2.19 11.61 -21.96
CA ASN A 139 -3.26 12.44 -22.49
C ASN A 139 -4.01 13.22 -21.40
N TYR A 140 -3.78 12.88 -20.12
CA TYR A 140 -4.41 13.54 -18.99
C TYR A 140 -3.54 14.66 -18.43
N PRO A 141 -4.13 15.71 -17.83
CA PRO A 141 -3.39 16.72 -17.10
C PRO A 141 -2.49 16.08 -16.04
N ARG A 142 -1.31 16.66 -15.81
CA ARG A 142 -0.42 16.24 -14.74
C ARG A 142 -1.11 16.39 -13.40
N ASP A 143 -0.94 15.42 -12.53
CA ASP A 143 -1.45 15.45 -11.15
C ASP A 143 -0.40 14.95 -10.16
N ASN A 144 -0.63 15.21 -8.87
CA ASN A 144 0.27 14.85 -7.79
C ASN A 144 0.25 13.36 -7.39
N ARG A 145 -0.50 12.52 -8.10
CA ARG A 145 -0.45 11.05 -7.96
C ARG A 145 0.71 10.45 -8.75
N ASP A 146 1.06 11.11 -9.88
CA ASP A 146 2.05 10.61 -10.82
C ASP A 146 3.32 11.49 -10.86
N VAL A 147 3.23 12.77 -10.45
CA VAL A 147 4.33 13.75 -10.54
C VAL A 147 4.58 14.39 -9.16
N ASN A 148 5.85 14.34 -8.71
CA ASN A 148 6.36 14.99 -7.51
C ASN A 148 7.90 15.03 -7.68
N GLU A 149 8.38 16.15 -8.24
CA GLU A 149 9.78 16.29 -8.66
C GLU A 149 10.65 16.74 -7.49
N PHE A 150 11.77 16.02 -7.27
CA PHE A 150 12.81 16.34 -6.28
C PHE A 150 12.27 16.59 -4.86
N GLU A 151 11.57 15.61 -4.29
CA GLU A 151 10.97 15.72 -2.96
C GLU A 151 11.66 14.83 -1.93
N PHE A 152 11.80 15.35 -0.70
CA PHE A 152 12.19 14.52 0.43
C PHE A 152 11.01 13.70 0.94
N ILE A 153 11.11 12.38 0.81
CA ILE A 153 10.12 11.45 1.38
C ILE A 153 10.53 10.93 2.76
N ARG A 154 11.82 11.05 3.11
CA ARG A 154 12.36 10.96 4.47
C ARG A 154 13.38 12.07 4.68
N LEU A 155 13.29 12.74 5.81
CA LEU A 155 14.28 13.72 6.26
C LEU A 155 14.10 13.92 7.77
N TYR A 156 14.80 13.14 8.58
CA TYR A 156 14.64 13.20 10.02
C TYR A 156 15.96 13.06 10.79
N GLY A 157 15.98 13.67 11.97
CA GLY A 157 16.92 13.37 13.02
C GLY A 157 16.31 12.34 13.98
N GLU A 158 17.15 11.48 14.53
CA GLU A 158 16.76 10.40 15.44
C GLU A 158 17.65 10.39 16.68
N LEU A 159 17.02 10.21 17.85
CA LEU A 159 17.67 9.77 19.06
C LEU A 159 17.46 8.27 19.19
N TYR A 160 18.53 7.48 19.17
CA TYR A 160 18.48 6.03 19.19
C TYR A 160 19.29 5.47 20.35
N PHE A 161 18.60 4.73 21.23
CA PHE A 161 19.19 4.05 22.38
C PHE A 161 18.99 2.55 22.19
N LYS A 162 20.06 1.83 21.82
CA LYS A 162 20.04 0.48 21.30
C LYS A 162 19.37 -0.56 22.22
N ASP A 163 19.62 -0.49 23.51
CA ASP A 163 19.24 -1.51 24.52
C ASP A 163 18.60 -0.92 25.76
N LEU A 164 18.07 0.31 25.68
CA LEU A 164 17.50 1.03 26.82
C LEU A 164 16.37 0.25 27.51
N LEU A 165 15.61 -0.54 26.76
CA LEU A 165 14.49 -1.35 27.26
C LEU A 165 14.90 -2.82 27.49
N GLY A 166 16.20 -3.11 27.61
CA GLY A 166 16.75 -4.45 27.83
C GLY A 166 16.75 -5.31 26.56
N HIS A 167 16.59 -6.61 26.73
CA HIS A 167 16.59 -7.60 25.65
C HIS A 167 15.34 -8.46 25.70
N ASP A 168 14.97 -9.07 24.59
CA ASP A 168 13.91 -10.07 24.52
C ASP A 168 14.42 -11.48 24.88
N ASP A 169 13.53 -12.48 24.94
CA ASP A 169 13.85 -13.84 25.36
C ASP A 169 14.83 -14.57 24.40
N ILE A 170 15.03 -14.07 23.16
CA ILE A 170 15.98 -14.61 22.18
C ILE A 170 17.26 -13.76 22.04
N GLY A 171 17.40 -12.73 22.90
CA GLY A 171 18.62 -11.92 23.02
C GLY A 171 18.67 -10.69 22.09
N ASN A 172 17.61 -10.32 21.38
CA ASN A 172 17.60 -9.08 20.61
C ASN A 172 17.46 -7.88 21.53
N PRO A 173 18.23 -6.81 21.33
CA PRO A 173 18.05 -5.57 22.08
C PRO A 173 16.68 -4.94 21.77
N ARG A 174 16.09 -4.31 22.80
CA ARG A 174 14.87 -3.48 22.65
C ARG A 174 15.27 -2.02 22.66
N PRO A 175 15.38 -1.39 21.51
CA PRO A 175 15.74 0.01 21.42
C PRO A 175 14.59 0.95 21.81
N LEU A 176 14.97 2.17 22.14
CA LEU A 176 14.12 3.35 22.07
C LEU A 176 14.60 4.23 20.93
N SER A 177 13.73 4.52 20.00
CA SER A 177 13.95 5.46 18.89
C SER A 177 12.96 6.61 18.99
N ILE A 178 13.45 7.86 18.87
CA ILE A 178 12.61 9.06 18.79
C ILE A 178 13.07 9.86 17.58
N ARG A 179 12.18 10.01 16.61
CA ARG A 179 12.44 10.69 15.33
C ARG A 179 11.59 11.95 15.21
N TYR A 180 12.18 13.00 14.65
CA TYR A 180 11.45 14.20 14.26
C TYR A 180 11.87 14.62 12.86
N GLY A 181 10.88 14.88 12.01
CA GLY A 181 11.09 15.30 10.63
C GLY A 181 10.06 14.76 9.68
N ILE A 182 10.47 14.52 8.43
CA ILE A 182 9.62 13.93 7.36
C ILE A 182 9.77 12.42 7.39
N HIS A 183 8.63 11.72 7.40
CA HIS A 183 8.53 10.26 7.47
C HIS A 183 7.76 9.70 6.29
N ASN A 184 8.25 8.54 5.80
CA ASN A 184 7.58 7.70 4.83
C ASN A 184 7.37 6.32 5.48
N PHE A 185 6.30 6.16 6.24
CA PHE A 185 6.01 4.94 6.99
C PHE A 185 4.78 4.21 6.48
N GLU A 186 4.71 2.94 6.82
CA GLU A 186 3.56 2.07 6.61
C GLU A 186 3.26 1.33 7.90
N PHE A 187 1.99 1.25 8.27
CA PHE A 187 1.55 0.52 9.44
C PHE A 187 0.34 -0.35 9.13
N LEU A 188 0.14 -1.36 9.97
CA LEU A 188 -0.95 -2.31 9.89
C LEU A 188 -0.96 -3.04 8.52
N ASP A 189 -2.13 -3.10 7.88
CA ASP A 189 -2.33 -3.72 6.57
C ASP A 189 -2.23 -2.73 5.39
N ARG A 190 -1.70 -1.51 5.62
CA ARG A 190 -1.56 -0.42 4.64
C ARG A 190 -2.89 0.14 4.12
N ARG A 191 -4.02 -0.35 4.62
CA ARG A 191 -5.35 0.12 4.22
C ARG A 191 -5.75 1.41 4.91
N LEU A 192 -5.17 1.70 6.10
CA LEU A 192 -5.37 2.94 6.86
C LEU A 192 -4.15 3.87 6.78
N LEU A 193 -2.95 3.35 6.98
CA LEU A 193 -1.70 4.11 6.95
C LEU A 193 -0.73 3.45 5.99
N GLY A 194 -0.46 4.09 4.86
CA GLY A 194 0.44 3.56 3.86
C GLY A 194 1.15 4.64 3.07
N ASN A 195 2.40 4.39 2.71
CA ASN A 195 3.24 5.29 1.93
C ASN A 195 2.92 5.27 0.42
N ASN A 196 2.03 4.38 0.00
CA ASN A 196 1.57 4.24 -1.37
C ASN A 196 2.66 3.90 -2.40
N GLN A 197 3.44 2.86 -2.15
CA GLN A 197 4.51 2.41 -3.05
C GLN A 197 4.04 2.09 -4.48
N TRP A 198 2.77 1.70 -4.64
CA TRP A 198 2.20 1.41 -5.95
C TRP A 198 2.18 2.64 -6.86
N ARG A 199 1.71 3.80 -6.36
CA ARG A 199 1.69 5.04 -7.16
C ARG A 199 3.11 5.53 -7.45
N ASN A 200 3.22 6.50 -8.35
CA ASN A 200 4.53 7.07 -8.66
C ASN A 200 5.05 7.98 -7.54
N THR A 201 4.13 8.59 -6.80
CA THR A 201 4.41 9.49 -5.67
C THR A 201 4.07 8.82 -4.33
N ALA A 202 4.69 9.27 -3.24
CA ALA A 202 4.50 8.71 -1.91
C ALA A 202 3.52 9.55 -1.06
N ASN A 203 2.92 8.93 -0.03
CA ASN A 203 2.34 9.65 1.10
C ASN A 203 3.45 9.88 2.14
N THR A 204 3.57 11.10 2.62
CA THR A 204 4.59 11.51 3.58
C THR A 204 3.98 12.32 4.71
N PHE A 205 4.65 12.33 5.86
CA PHE A 205 4.17 12.96 7.08
C PHE A 205 5.30 13.72 7.75
N GLN A 206 5.02 14.82 8.41
CA GLN A 206 5.99 15.56 9.20
C GLN A 206 5.57 15.59 10.67
N GLY A 207 6.52 15.31 11.56
CA GLY A 207 6.28 15.36 13.00
C GLY A 207 7.13 14.37 13.78
N PHE A 208 6.56 13.87 14.88
CA PHE A 208 7.22 12.91 15.77
C PHE A 208 6.77 11.49 15.51
N HIS A 209 7.72 10.57 15.48
CA HIS A 209 7.53 9.14 15.54
C HIS A 209 8.48 8.57 16.59
N ALA A 210 7.94 7.88 17.59
CA ALA A 210 8.75 7.17 18.57
C ALA A 210 8.42 5.67 18.52
N SER A 211 9.46 4.83 18.61
CA SER A 211 9.35 3.37 18.63
C SER A 211 10.02 2.82 19.87
N LEU A 212 9.30 2.01 20.64
CA LEU A 212 9.80 1.24 21.75
C LEU A 212 9.86 -0.23 21.31
N GLY A 213 11.08 -0.81 21.29
CA GLY A 213 11.34 -2.08 20.63
C GLY A 213 11.50 -1.92 19.12
N GLN A 214 11.62 -3.02 18.41
CA GLN A 214 11.82 -3.10 16.96
C GLN A 214 11.14 -4.34 16.37
N GLU A 215 11.11 -4.43 15.05
CA GLU A 215 10.42 -5.49 14.30
C GLU A 215 10.86 -6.91 14.69
N SER A 216 12.15 -7.09 15.04
CA SER A 216 12.69 -8.38 15.48
C SER A 216 12.29 -8.80 16.89
N ASN A 217 11.71 -7.90 17.71
CA ASN A 217 11.34 -8.19 19.08
C ASN A 217 9.95 -8.86 19.19
N ASP A 218 9.73 -9.52 20.32
CA ASP A 218 8.46 -10.13 20.73
C ASP A 218 7.31 -9.12 20.88
N TRP A 219 7.63 -7.86 21.16
CA TRP A 219 6.70 -6.73 21.12
C TRP A 219 7.36 -5.45 20.64
N GLN A 220 6.55 -4.54 20.13
CA GLN A 220 6.92 -3.19 19.72
C GLN A 220 5.75 -2.25 19.97
N LEU A 221 6.02 -0.98 20.29
CA LEU A 221 5.03 0.08 20.40
C LEU A 221 5.47 1.29 19.61
N ASP A 222 4.64 1.74 18.69
CA ASP A 222 4.86 2.94 17.90
C ASP A 222 3.91 4.06 18.32
N LEU A 223 4.45 5.27 18.48
CA LEU A 223 3.73 6.47 18.85
C LEU A 223 3.90 7.51 17.75
N LEU A 224 2.79 8.07 17.28
CA LEU A 224 2.77 9.04 16.18
C LEU A 224 2.11 10.34 16.62
N ALA A 225 2.72 11.47 16.23
CA ALA A 225 2.11 12.79 16.28
C ALA A 225 2.60 13.56 15.04
N VAL A 226 1.85 13.47 13.93
CA VAL A 226 2.31 13.91 12.62
C VAL A 226 1.24 14.64 11.83
N GLN A 227 1.68 15.51 10.93
CA GLN A 227 0.86 16.18 9.93
C GLN A 227 1.09 15.54 8.55
N PRO A 228 0.05 15.25 7.76
CA PRO A 228 0.22 14.81 6.39
C PRO A 228 0.81 15.94 5.55
N LEU A 229 1.65 15.60 4.56
CA LEU A 229 2.15 16.58 3.62
C LEU A 229 1.24 16.65 2.38
N TYR A 230 0.93 17.86 1.97
CA TYR A 230 0.29 18.13 0.68
C TYR A 230 1.34 18.02 -0.43
N ARG A 231 1.14 17.08 -1.34
CA ARG A 231 2.04 16.84 -2.47
C ARG A 231 1.90 17.92 -3.53
N SER A 232 2.98 18.59 -3.81
CA SER A 232 3.12 19.53 -4.92
C SER A 232 3.85 18.86 -6.10
N GLN A 233 3.51 19.21 -7.34
CA GLN A 233 4.17 18.60 -8.51
C GLN A 233 5.60 19.10 -8.71
N TYR A 234 5.88 20.38 -8.39
CA TYR A 234 7.13 21.08 -8.75
C TYR A 234 7.71 21.92 -7.60
N ARG A 235 7.12 21.84 -6.43
CA ARG A 235 7.57 22.56 -5.24
C ARG A 235 7.66 21.56 -4.10
N TRP A 236 8.44 21.85 -3.13
CA TRP A 236 8.55 21.05 -1.92
C TRP A 236 7.20 20.90 -1.24
N ASP A 237 6.92 19.69 -0.80
CA ASP A 237 5.70 19.34 -0.10
C ASP A 237 5.62 20.11 1.23
N ARG A 238 4.42 20.43 1.64
CA ARG A 238 4.18 21.23 2.86
C ARG A 238 3.20 20.54 3.77
N PRO A 239 3.37 20.65 5.09
CA PRO A 239 2.40 20.14 6.03
C PRO A 239 1.02 20.76 5.79
N VAL A 240 -0.01 19.94 5.91
CA VAL A 240 -1.40 20.41 6.03
C VAL A 240 -1.57 20.86 7.49
N GLU A 241 -1.23 22.11 7.78
CA GLU A 241 -1.11 22.68 9.13
C GLU A 241 -2.37 22.46 10.00
N GLN A 242 -3.54 22.41 9.37
CA GLN A 242 -4.82 22.24 10.04
C GLN A 242 -5.12 20.77 10.36
N GLN A 243 -4.29 19.81 9.93
CA GLN A 243 -4.57 18.38 10.08
C GLN A 243 -3.46 17.68 10.84
N TRP A 244 -3.85 16.92 11.86
CA TRP A 244 -2.96 16.08 12.67
C TRP A 244 -3.45 14.66 12.71
N LEU A 245 -2.51 13.73 12.61
CA LEU A 245 -2.72 12.32 12.89
C LEU A 245 -1.94 11.96 14.16
N TYR A 246 -2.67 11.45 15.15
CA TYR A 246 -2.09 10.85 16.35
C TYR A 246 -2.28 9.34 16.28
N GLY A 247 -1.30 8.58 16.74
CA GLY A 247 -1.36 7.12 16.70
C GLY A 247 -0.63 6.48 17.86
N VAL A 248 -1.20 5.40 18.35
CA VAL A 248 -0.56 4.41 19.22
C VAL A 248 -0.80 3.06 18.57
N ILE A 249 0.27 2.35 18.21
CA ILE A 249 0.19 1.07 17.48
C ILE A 249 1.06 0.06 18.23
N GLY A 250 0.45 -0.96 18.78
CA GLY A 250 1.13 -2.07 19.43
C GLY A 250 1.36 -3.22 18.47
N HIS A 251 2.46 -3.94 18.62
CA HIS A 251 2.76 -5.16 17.90
C HIS A 251 3.14 -6.23 18.94
N TRP A 252 2.32 -7.24 19.09
CA TRP A 252 2.57 -8.37 19.96
C TRP A 252 2.86 -9.60 19.12
N ARG A 253 4.08 -10.12 19.18
CA ARG A 253 4.61 -11.20 18.33
C ARG A 253 5.08 -12.41 19.15
N LYS A 254 4.77 -12.46 20.45
CA LYS A 254 5.26 -13.52 21.35
C LYS A 254 4.75 -14.93 20.99
N TRP A 255 3.72 -15.02 20.13
CA TRP A 255 3.13 -16.28 19.67
C TRP A 255 3.26 -16.44 18.13
N PRO A 256 4.49 -16.43 17.59
CA PRO A 256 4.70 -16.31 16.14
C PRO A 256 4.18 -17.51 15.32
N GLU A 257 3.96 -18.67 15.97
CA GLU A 257 3.42 -19.87 15.32
C GLU A 257 1.90 -19.83 15.16
N ILE A 258 1.23 -18.83 15.76
CA ILE A 258 -0.24 -18.77 15.76
C ILE A 258 -0.71 -17.38 15.35
N VAL A 259 -0.19 -16.31 15.97
CA VAL A 259 -0.75 -14.96 15.81
C VAL A 259 0.27 -13.86 16.10
N THR A 260 0.24 -12.84 15.26
CA THR A 260 0.69 -11.48 15.57
C THR A 260 -0.54 -10.61 15.80
N LEU A 261 -0.56 -9.91 16.95
CA LEU A 261 -1.64 -8.98 17.31
C LEU A 261 -1.15 -7.55 17.17
N GLU A 262 -1.94 -6.71 16.51
CA GLU A 262 -1.66 -5.28 16.33
C GLU A 262 -2.86 -4.45 16.83
N PRO A 263 -3.00 -4.26 18.18
CA PRO A 263 -3.97 -3.30 18.72
C PRO A 263 -3.50 -1.88 18.40
N TYR A 264 -4.43 -1.01 18.04
CA TYR A 264 -4.10 0.37 17.74
C TYR A 264 -5.19 1.36 18.11
N TYR A 265 -4.77 2.60 18.26
CA TYR A 265 -5.65 3.74 18.38
C TYR A 265 -5.12 4.87 17.48
N LEU A 266 -5.94 5.29 16.51
CA LEU A 266 -5.64 6.41 15.65
C LEU A 266 -6.64 7.53 15.90
N ALA A 267 -6.20 8.78 15.83
CA ALA A 267 -7.07 9.94 15.90
C ALA A 267 -6.68 10.96 14.81
N LEU A 268 -7.65 11.33 13.99
CA LEU A 268 -7.49 12.39 12.99
C LEU A 268 -8.16 13.65 13.54
N SER A 269 -7.38 14.71 13.72
CA SER A 269 -7.83 16.03 14.13
C SER A 269 -7.66 17.00 12.96
N GLN A 270 -8.71 17.72 12.60
CA GLN A 270 -8.69 18.76 11.58
C GLN A 270 -9.42 20.00 12.08
N SER A 271 -8.72 21.13 12.13
CA SER A 271 -9.31 22.43 12.46
C SER A 271 -10.14 22.98 11.31
N ALA A 272 -11.16 23.75 11.61
CA ALA A 272 -11.96 24.44 10.60
C ALA A 272 -11.10 25.44 9.81
N HIS A 273 -11.16 25.42 8.49
CA HIS A 273 -10.45 26.36 7.62
C HIS A 273 -11.07 26.42 6.22
N ALA A 274 -11.05 27.57 5.60
CA ALA A 274 -11.43 27.79 4.18
C ALA A 274 -12.71 27.05 3.74
N GLY A 275 -13.77 27.05 4.58
CA GLY A 275 -15.04 26.37 4.31
C GLY A 275 -15.05 24.86 4.58
N VAL A 276 -13.94 24.30 5.09
CA VAL A 276 -13.86 22.91 5.58
C VAL A 276 -14.22 22.91 7.07
N ALA A 277 -15.16 22.04 7.46
CA ALA A 277 -15.59 21.93 8.85
C ALA A 277 -14.50 21.31 9.74
N GLU A 278 -14.55 21.64 11.04
CA GLU A 278 -13.77 20.93 12.05
C GLU A 278 -14.13 19.45 12.06
N ARG A 279 -13.10 18.61 12.25
CA ARG A 279 -13.28 17.16 12.30
C ARG A 279 -12.35 16.54 13.34
N LEU A 280 -12.91 15.67 14.16
CA LEU A 280 -12.18 14.84 15.11
C LEU A 280 -12.72 13.42 15.04
N VAL A 281 -11.91 12.49 14.54
CA VAL A 281 -12.28 11.08 14.37
C VAL A 281 -11.33 10.20 15.16
N HIS A 282 -11.86 9.50 16.14
CA HIS A 282 -11.18 8.50 16.95
C HIS A 282 -11.40 7.11 16.38
N SER A 283 -10.37 6.29 16.32
CA SER A 283 -10.38 5.01 15.61
C SER A 283 -9.61 3.92 16.37
N PRO A 284 -10.17 3.40 17.49
CA PRO A 284 -9.66 2.18 18.07
C PRO A 284 -9.86 1.00 17.12
N GLY A 285 -8.86 0.12 17.07
CA GLY A 285 -8.92 -1.07 16.23
C GLY A 285 -7.92 -2.14 16.66
N ILE A 286 -8.04 -3.28 16.02
CA ILE A 286 -7.14 -4.41 16.19
C ILE A 286 -6.98 -5.15 14.86
N ARG A 287 -5.76 -5.59 14.59
CA ARG A 287 -5.46 -6.55 13.55
C ARG A 287 -4.85 -7.80 14.15
N ALA A 288 -5.18 -8.95 13.60
CA ALA A 288 -4.59 -10.23 13.93
C ALA A 288 -4.27 -10.99 12.64
N TYR A 289 -3.03 -11.45 12.51
CA TYR A 289 -2.63 -12.27 11.37
C TYR A 289 -1.63 -13.34 11.78
N GLY A 290 -1.51 -14.38 10.99
CA GLY A 290 -0.56 -15.45 11.29
C GLY A 290 -0.62 -16.61 10.31
N ILE A 291 0.38 -17.48 10.44
CA ILE A 291 0.46 -18.79 9.79
C ILE A 291 0.27 -19.84 10.87
N VAL A 292 -0.77 -20.68 10.73
CA VAL A 292 -1.16 -21.62 11.78
C VAL A 292 -0.22 -22.84 11.77
N GLY A 293 0.87 -22.76 12.52
CA GLY A 293 1.86 -23.83 12.67
C GLY A 293 2.35 -24.38 11.33
N SER A 294 2.29 -25.71 11.16
CA SER A 294 2.64 -26.41 9.91
C SER A 294 1.44 -26.85 9.08
N THR A 295 0.25 -26.34 9.37
CA THR A 295 -1.01 -26.77 8.72
C THR A 295 -1.13 -26.31 7.27
N GLY A 296 -0.42 -25.25 6.88
CA GLY A 296 -0.57 -24.59 5.60
C GLY A 296 -1.66 -23.50 5.60
N PHE A 297 -2.45 -23.38 6.65
CA PHE A 297 -3.42 -22.29 6.81
C PHE A 297 -2.75 -21.00 7.29
N ASP A 298 -3.21 -19.89 6.74
CA ASP A 298 -2.88 -18.53 7.17
C ASP A 298 -4.15 -17.68 7.22
N TYR A 299 -4.08 -16.57 7.94
CA TYR A 299 -5.18 -15.63 8.04
C TYR A 299 -4.69 -14.21 8.29
N ASP A 300 -5.52 -13.22 7.94
CA ASP A 300 -5.33 -11.81 8.23
C ASP A 300 -6.71 -11.17 8.46
N THR A 301 -6.93 -10.62 9.64
CA THR A 301 -8.19 -9.99 10.00
C THR A 301 -7.97 -8.68 10.74
N SER A 302 -8.82 -7.69 10.47
CA SER A 302 -8.80 -6.42 11.19
C SER A 302 -10.21 -5.90 11.44
N PHE A 303 -10.37 -5.16 12.54
CA PHE A 303 -11.58 -4.43 12.86
C PHE A 303 -11.23 -3.05 13.37
N THR A 304 -11.96 -2.03 12.90
CA THR A 304 -11.86 -0.63 13.34
C THR A 304 -13.25 -0.09 13.63
N TYR A 305 -13.42 0.55 14.76
CA TYR A 305 -14.59 1.36 15.04
C TYR A 305 -14.21 2.84 15.05
N GLN A 306 -15.07 3.72 14.55
CA GLN A 306 -14.82 5.16 14.51
C GLN A 306 -15.95 5.92 15.19
N PHE A 307 -15.55 6.91 16.00
CA PHE A 307 -16.45 7.83 16.67
C PHE A 307 -15.84 9.24 16.75
N GLY A 308 -16.67 10.25 17.01
CA GLY A 308 -16.22 11.63 17.12
C GLY A 308 -17.15 12.59 16.45
N ARG A 309 -16.59 13.60 15.76
CA ARG A 309 -17.35 14.68 15.09
C ARG A 309 -16.82 14.99 13.71
N ASN A 310 -17.73 15.32 12.80
CA ASN A 310 -17.47 15.90 11.48
C ASN A 310 -18.40 17.10 11.29
N GLY A 311 -17.91 18.29 11.64
CA GLY A 311 -18.72 19.48 11.80
C GLY A 311 -19.76 19.30 12.92
N SER A 312 -21.01 19.51 12.63
CA SER A 312 -22.14 19.31 13.55
C SER A 312 -22.60 17.84 13.69
N ARG A 313 -22.10 16.94 12.84
CA ARG A 313 -22.54 15.54 12.76
C ARG A 313 -21.67 14.63 13.66
N SER A 314 -22.32 13.69 14.34
CA SER A 314 -21.64 12.67 15.12
C SER A 314 -21.10 11.56 14.20
N VAL A 315 -19.82 11.21 14.31
CA VAL A 315 -19.24 10.09 13.58
C VAL A 315 -19.58 8.79 14.29
N ARG A 316 -20.11 7.82 13.54
CA ARG A 316 -20.36 6.44 13.97
C ARG A 316 -20.15 5.49 12.80
N ALA A 317 -18.91 5.02 12.62
CA ALA A 317 -18.54 4.22 11.50
C ALA A 317 -17.73 3.00 11.92
N PHE A 318 -17.66 2.00 11.07
CA PHE A 318 -16.84 0.82 11.31
C PHE A 318 -16.34 0.21 10.00
N ALA A 319 -15.25 -0.53 10.12
CA ALA A 319 -14.72 -1.30 9.02
C ALA A 319 -14.08 -2.61 9.53
N TYR A 320 -14.10 -3.62 8.68
CA TYR A 320 -13.44 -4.89 8.96
C TYR A 320 -12.94 -5.57 7.69
N VAL A 321 -11.93 -6.40 7.88
CA VAL A 321 -11.32 -7.24 6.85
C VAL A 321 -11.13 -8.63 7.43
N GLY A 322 -11.35 -9.65 6.63
CA GLY A 322 -11.01 -11.04 6.92
C GLY A 322 -10.49 -11.73 5.67
N GLU A 323 -9.33 -12.36 5.78
CA GLU A 323 -8.76 -13.24 4.77
C GLU A 323 -8.37 -14.57 5.41
N VAL A 324 -8.63 -15.66 4.70
CA VAL A 324 -8.13 -17.00 5.03
C VAL A 324 -7.48 -17.56 3.79
N GLY A 325 -6.27 -18.09 3.94
CA GLY A 325 -5.49 -18.72 2.89
C GLY A 325 -5.08 -20.14 3.25
N TYR A 326 -4.80 -20.92 2.22
CA TYR A 326 -4.21 -22.26 2.35
C TYR A 326 -3.10 -22.43 1.32
N THR A 327 -1.91 -22.80 1.79
CA THR A 327 -0.73 -23.05 0.96
C THR A 327 -0.41 -24.54 0.92
N TRP A 328 -0.39 -25.14 -0.27
CA TRP A 328 0.09 -26.53 -0.49
C TRP A 328 1.62 -26.54 -0.52
N ALA A 329 2.23 -26.53 0.66
CA ALA A 329 3.69 -26.38 0.83
C ALA A 329 4.53 -27.50 0.20
N THR A 330 3.95 -28.71 0.07
CA THR A 330 4.58 -29.89 -0.55
C THR A 330 4.55 -29.88 -2.08
N ASN A 331 3.71 -29.05 -2.69
CA ASN A 331 3.65 -28.90 -4.14
C ASN A 331 4.86 -28.07 -4.61
N PRO A 332 5.57 -28.47 -5.71
CA PRO A 332 6.73 -27.73 -6.23
C PRO A 332 6.44 -26.24 -6.52
N TRP A 333 5.23 -25.92 -6.93
CA TRP A 333 4.81 -24.53 -7.21
C TRP A 333 4.29 -23.79 -5.98
N LYS A 334 4.17 -24.47 -4.83
CA LYS A 334 3.64 -23.92 -3.57
C LYS A 334 2.40 -23.05 -3.77
N PRO A 335 1.34 -23.55 -4.45
CA PRO A 335 0.14 -22.75 -4.71
C PRO A 335 -0.53 -22.37 -3.39
N ARG A 336 -1.00 -21.13 -3.30
CA ARG A 336 -1.83 -20.61 -2.21
C ARG A 336 -3.16 -20.16 -2.80
N PHE A 337 -4.27 -20.64 -2.23
CA PHE A 337 -5.60 -20.13 -2.48
C PHE A 337 -6.06 -19.31 -1.28
N SER A 338 -6.69 -18.15 -1.52
CA SER A 338 -7.26 -17.34 -0.45
C SER A 338 -8.64 -16.82 -0.80
N LEU A 339 -9.45 -16.66 0.26
CA LEU A 339 -10.73 -15.98 0.25
C LEU A 339 -10.65 -14.78 1.17
N PHE A 340 -11.13 -13.66 0.69
CA PHE A 340 -11.10 -12.37 1.37
C PHE A 340 -12.48 -11.75 1.38
N TYR A 341 -12.84 -11.09 2.49
CA TYR A 341 -13.98 -10.20 2.55
C TYR A 341 -13.58 -8.92 3.31
N GLY A 342 -13.91 -7.76 2.71
CA GLY A 342 -13.69 -6.46 3.32
C GLY A 342 -14.95 -5.62 3.29
N HIS A 343 -15.16 -4.85 4.37
CA HIS A 343 -16.28 -3.94 4.51
C HIS A 343 -15.85 -2.66 5.21
N ALA A 344 -16.30 -1.53 4.69
CA ALA A 344 -16.20 -0.22 5.34
C ALA A 344 -17.55 0.48 5.21
N SER A 345 -18.13 0.92 6.32
CA SER A 345 -19.44 1.55 6.35
C SER A 345 -19.50 2.81 5.49
N GLY A 346 -20.68 3.07 4.92
CA GLY A 346 -21.05 4.28 4.20
C GLY A 346 -22.12 5.05 4.95
N ASP A 347 -22.29 6.32 4.60
CA ASP A 347 -23.30 7.19 5.15
C ASP A 347 -24.69 6.84 4.59
N ARG A 348 -25.63 6.51 5.45
CA ARG A 348 -26.97 6.03 5.06
C ARG A 348 -27.92 7.18 4.74
N ASP A 349 -27.78 8.29 5.47
CA ASP A 349 -28.58 9.49 5.27
C ASP A 349 -27.72 10.74 5.51
N PRO A 350 -27.27 11.39 4.42
CA PRO A 350 -26.42 12.59 4.53
C PRO A 350 -27.10 13.79 5.19
N ASN A 351 -28.42 13.74 5.39
CA ASN A 351 -29.23 14.83 5.93
C ASN A 351 -29.53 14.68 7.43
N ASP A 352 -29.15 13.54 8.05
CA ASP A 352 -29.31 13.34 9.48
C ASP A 352 -28.11 13.91 10.29
N ALA A 353 -28.13 13.71 11.60
CA ALA A 353 -27.11 14.20 12.51
C ALA A 353 -25.92 13.22 12.68
N GLU A 354 -25.90 12.12 11.93
CA GLU A 354 -24.85 11.12 11.99
C GLU A 354 -24.05 11.05 10.68
N ASP A 355 -22.73 10.86 10.79
CA ASP A 355 -21.84 10.50 9.69
C ASP A 355 -21.40 9.05 9.88
N ASN A 356 -22.01 8.15 9.10
CA ASN A 356 -21.71 6.71 9.21
C ASN A 356 -20.62 6.26 8.22
N ARG A 357 -20.02 7.20 7.45
CA ARG A 357 -18.96 6.88 6.51
C ARG A 357 -17.66 6.65 7.22
N PHE A 358 -17.05 5.48 6.98
CA PHE A 358 -15.73 5.17 7.50
C PHE A 358 -14.65 6.08 6.89
N GLU A 359 -13.84 6.69 7.75
CA GLU A 359 -12.70 7.53 7.35
C GLU A 359 -11.48 6.65 7.11
N ARG A 360 -11.04 6.57 5.87
CA ARG A 360 -9.90 5.73 5.46
C ARG A 360 -8.52 6.27 5.80
N PHE A 361 -8.41 7.45 6.38
CA PHE A 361 -7.14 8.14 6.63
C PHE A 361 -6.26 8.24 5.37
N PHE A 362 -5.05 7.64 5.42
CA PHE A 362 -4.02 7.75 4.39
C PHE A 362 -3.71 6.41 3.73
N GLY A 363 -4.63 5.47 3.80
CA GLY A 363 -4.54 4.20 3.07
C GLY A 363 -4.67 4.36 1.55
N PHE A 364 -4.30 3.34 0.80
CA PHE A 364 -4.34 3.36 -0.65
C PHE A 364 -5.10 2.17 -1.25
N GLY A 365 -5.40 2.27 -2.55
CA GLY A 365 -6.36 1.37 -3.20
C GLY A 365 -5.78 0.01 -3.61
N ARG A 366 -4.45 -0.14 -3.76
CA ARG A 366 -3.87 -1.37 -4.29
C ARG A 366 -4.23 -2.66 -3.52
N PRO A 367 -4.35 -2.67 -2.19
CA PRO A 367 -4.85 -3.84 -1.45
C PRO A 367 -6.30 -4.22 -1.79
N TRP A 368 -7.05 -3.30 -2.40
CA TRP A 368 -8.45 -3.46 -2.74
C TRP A 368 -8.67 -3.84 -4.21
N SER A 369 -7.95 -3.20 -5.14
CA SER A 369 -8.15 -3.31 -6.57
C SER A 369 -6.84 -3.16 -7.33
N ALA A 370 -6.59 -4.02 -8.30
CA ALA A 370 -5.42 -3.93 -9.16
C ALA A 370 -5.42 -2.66 -10.04
N ASN A 371 -6.59 -2.13 -10.36
CA ASN A 371 -6.78 -0.83 -11.02
C ASN A 371 -6.61 0.37 -10.09
N ASP A 372 -6.44 0.16 -8.77
CA ASP A 372 -6.41 1.24 -7.76
C ASP A 372 -7.71 2.07 -7.71
N TYR A 373 -8.87 1.48 -8.10
CA TYR A 373 -10.15 2.17 -8.14
C TYR A 373 -10.86 2.20 -6.80
N ILE A 374 -10.64 1.18 -5.99
CA ILE A 374 -11.35 0.95 -4.74
C ILE A 374 -10.48 1.42 -3.57
N VAL A 375 -11.12 2.02 -2.59
CA VAL A 375 -10.49 2.49 -1.36
C VAL A 375 -11.29 2.03 -0.15
N TYR A 376 -10.73 2.10 1.04
CA TYR A 376 -11.34 1.64 2.30
C TYR A 376 -12.36 2.65 2.83
N GLU A 377 -13.39 2.92 2.05
CA GLU A 377 -14.46 3.87 2.35
C GLU A 377 -15.72 3.45 1.60
N ASN A 378 -16.84 3.31 2.30
CA ASN A 378 -18.14 2.96 1.72
C ASN A 378 -18.08 1.78 0.74
N ILE A 379 -17.54 0.63 1.18
CA ILE A 379 -17.27 -0.52 0.31
C ILE A 379 -17.60 -1.85 0.97
N SER A 380 -18.08 -2.81 0.18
CA SER A 380 -18.16 -4.23 0.49
C SER A 380 -17.56 -5.01 -0.67
N THR A 381 -16.64 -5.94 -0.37
CA THR A 381 -15.91 -6.66 -1.42
C THR A 381 -15.49 -8.07 -1.01
N PRO A 382 -16.12 -9.12 -1.52
CA PRO A 382 -15.55 -10.46 -1.53
C PRO A 382 -14.49 -10.59 -2.63
N LYS A 383 -13.45 -11.40 -2.39
CA LYS A 383 -12.39 -11.72 -3.36
C LYS A 383 -11.96 -13.18 -3.22
N ALA A 384 -11.53 -13.77 -4.34
CA ALA A 384 -10.82 -15.03 -4.37
C ALA A 384 -9.50 -14.83 -5.14
N ARG A 385 -8.39 -15.40 -4.64
CA ARG A 385 -7.07 -15.30 -5.27
C ARG A 385 -6.34 -16.63 -5.27
N VAL A 386 -5.51 -16.83 -6.28
CA VAL A 386 -4.52 -17.90 -6.36
C VAL A 386 -3.15 -17.29 -6.60
N GLU A 387 -2.17 -17.74 -5.84
CA GLU A 387 -0.76 -17.36 -5.99
C GLU A 387 0.08 -18.63 -6.12
N PHE A 388 1.12 -18.63 -6.95
CA PHE A 388 2.03 -19.75 -7.09
C PHE A 388 3.40 -19.34 -7.62
N LYS A 389 4.40 -20.19 -7.36
CA LYS A 389 5.79 -19.98 -7.75
C LYS A 389 6.22 -21.10 -8.72
N PRO A 390 5.99 -20.95 -10.05
CA PRO A 390 6.36 -21.99 -11.04
C PRO A 390 7.87 -22.24 -11.08
N ARG A 391 8.65 -21.21 -10.76
CA ARG A 391 10.10 -21.22 -10.63
C ARG A 391 10.52 -20.44 -9.39
N HIS A 392 11.73 -20.63 -8.91
CA HIS A 392 12.28 -19.90 -7.76
C HIS A 392 12.37 -18.37 -7.96
N ASP A 393 12.48 -17.94 -9.23
CA ASP A 393 12.60 -16.55 -9.66
C ASP A 393 11.31 -15.98 -10.30
N LEU A 394 10.23 -16.76 -10.36
CA LEU A 394 8.96 -16.36 -10.96
C LEU A 394 7.80 -16.60 -10.00
N ARG A 395 7.06 -15.55 -9.71
CA ARG A 395 5.81 -15.58 -8.95
C ARG A 395 4.67 -15.12 -9.84
N VAL A 396 3.57 -15.83 -9.83
CA VAL A 396 2.34 -15.49 -10.55
C VAL A 396 1.18 -15.45 -9.56
N ASP A 397 0.36 -14.45 -9.65
CA ASP A 397 -0.88 -14.35 -8.90
C ASP A 397 -2.02 -13.87 -9.79
N PHE A 398 -3.23 -14.36 -9.54
CA PHE A 398 -4.45 -13.88 -10.17
C PHE A 398 -5.61 -13.89 -9.18
N GLY A 399 -6.57 -13.02 -9.40
CA GLY A 399 -7.71 -12.86 -8.54
C GLY A 399 -8.97 -12.44 -9.25
N TYR A 400 -10.08 -12.64 -8.58
CA TYR A 400 -11.36 -12.11 -8.96
C TYR A 400 -12.02 -11.43 -7.77
N SER A 401 -12.52 -10.22 -7.95
CA SER A 401 -13.07 -9.37 -6.91
C SER A 401 -14.42 -8.82 -7.35
N TRP A 402 -15.37 -8.71 -6.44
CA TRP A 402 -16.65 -8.03 -6.65
C TRP A 402 -16.75 -6.84 -5.72
N TYR A 403 -17.41 -5.76 -6.15
CA TYR A 403 -17.45 -4.51 -5.42
C TYR A 403 -18.87 -3.94 -5.34
N TRP A 404 -19.26 -3.59 -4.12
CA TRP A 404 -20.51 -2.88 -3.83
C TRP A 404 -20.22 -1.68 -2.93
N LEU A 405 -20.99 -0.61 -3.07
CA LEU A 405 -21.11 0.40 -2.02
C LEU A 405 -21.76 -0.23 -0.79
N ALA A 406 -21.29 0.08 0.41
CA ALA A 406 -21.93 -0.32 1.67
C ALA A 406 -23.23 0.46 1.90
N SER A 407 -23.30 1.70 1.40
CA SER A 407 -24.50 2.52 1.27
C SER A 407 -24.61 3.05 -0.17
N ASP A 408 -25.69 2.72 -0.87
CA ASP A 408 -25.97 3.14 -2.24
C ASP A 408 -26.30 4.63 -2.37
N LYS A 409 -26.62 5.30 -1.27
CA LYS A 409 -26.88 6.74 -1.18
C LYS A 409 -25.64 7.57 -0.89
N ASP A 410 -24.52 6.94 -0.56
CA ASP A 410 -23.27 7.62 -0.26
C ASP A 410 -22.36 7.70 -1.48
N ARG A 411 -21.28 8.46 -1.35
CA ARG A 411 -20.31 8.71 -2.42
C ARG A 411 -19.46 7.47 -2.74
N PHE A 412 -19.08 7.35 -4.00
CA PHE A 412 -18.00 6.48 -4.45
C PHE A 412 -16.70 7.28 -4.58
N ALA A 413 -15.78 7.08 -3.65
CA ALA A 413 -14.51 7.83 -3.59
C ALA A 413 -13.56 7.50 -4.77
N GLY A 414 -13.69 6.33 -5.38
CA GLY A 414 -12.87 5.89 -6.53
C GLY A 414 -13.10 6.71 -7.80
N ALA A 415 -14.27 7.32 -7.98
CA ALA A 415 -14.63 8.13 -9.15
C ALA A 415 -15.04 9.55 -8.74
N ASN A 416 -14.09 10.36 -8.25
CA ASN A 416 -14.28 11.78 -7.90
C ASN A 416 -15.44 12.05 -6.94
N ASN A 417 -15.71 11.14 -6.01
CA ASN A 417 -16.80 11.23 -5.02
C ASN A 417 -18.20 11.32 -5.64
N VAL A 418 -18.41 10.70 -6.81
CA VAL A 418 -19.72 10.64 -7.44
C VAL A 418 -20.74 9.97 -6.50
N ARG A 419 -21.97 10.46 -6.52
CA ARG A 419 -23.01 10.06 -5.58
C ARG A 419 -24.37 9.99 -6.27
N ASP A 420 -25.16 8.97 -5.92
CA ASP A 420 -26.58 8.89 -6.22
C ASP A 420 -27.39 9.03 -4.92
N VAL A 421 -27.81 10.26 -4.59
CA VAL A 421 -28.60 10.52 -3.38
C VAL A 421 -29.94 9.82 -3.36
N THR A 422 -30.42 9.35 -4.50
CA THR A 422 -31.70 8.63 -4.63
C THR A 422 -31.58 7.14 -4.33
N GLY A 423 -30.37 6.57 -4.44
CA GLY A 423 -30.09 5.14 -4.33
C GLY A 423 -30.67 4.30 -5.48
N ARG A 424 -31.25 4.93 -6.53
CA ARG A 424 -31.90 4.20 -7.64
C ARG A 424 -30.95 3.41 -8.51
N SER A 425 -29.68 3.81 -8.55
CA SER A 425 -28.65 3.09 -9.31
C SER A 425 -28.18 1.81 -8.62
N GLY A 426 -28.63 1.58 -7.37
CA GLY A 426 -28.14 0.51 -6.52
C GLY A 426 -26.68 0.67 -6.14
N GLY A 427 -26.13 -0.29 -5.39
CA GLY A 427 -24.77 -0.21 -4.87
C GLY A 427 -23.72 -1.00 -5.67
N TYR A 428 -24.09 -1.77 -6.72
CA TYR A 428 -23.14 -2.58 -7.45
C TYR A 428 -22.23 -1.75 -8.33
N LEU A 429 -20.92 -1.75 -7.97
CA LEU A 429 -19.87 -1.02 -8.69
C LEU A 429 -19.32 -1.81 -9.87
N GLY A 430 -19.26 -3.13 -9.75
CA GLY A 430 -18.69 -4.00 -10.78
C GLY A 430 -17.83 -5.14 -10.20
N SER A 431 -17.06 -5.76 -11.07
CA SER A 431 -16.11 -6.82 -10.73
C SER A 431 -14.79 -6.63 -11.45
N GLU A 432 -13.71 -7.18 -10.89
CA GLU A 432 -12.37 -7.09 -11.45
C GLU A 432 -11.73 -8.47 -11.50
N PHE A 433 -11.26 -8.85 -12.69
CA PHE A 433 -10.26 -9.91 -12.86
C PHE A 433 -8.89 -9.28 -12.95
N ASP A 434 -7.93 -9.82 -12.23
CA ASP A 434 -6.52 -9.37 -12.33
C ASP A 434 -5.54 -10.54 -12.38
N ILE A 435 -4.43 -10.33 -13.09
CA ILE A 435 -3.29 -11.24 -13.13
C ILE A 435 -1.99 -10.46 -13.10
N ARG A 436 -1.00 -10.98 -12.37
CA ARG A 436 0.33 -10.39 -12.27
C ARG A 436 1.40 -11.47 -12.28
N ALA A 437 2.49 -11.22 -13.03
CA ALA A 437 3.71 -12.01 -12.99
C ALA A 437 4.86 -11.12 -12.51
N ARG A 438 5.67 -11.64 -11.57
CA ARG A 438 6.86 -11.00 -11.02
C ARG A 438 8.05 -11.89 -11.29
N TYR A 439 9.06 -11.34 -11.95
CA TYR A 439 10.27 -12.06 -12.32
C TYR A 439 11.50 -11.39 -11.71
N ALA A 440 12.19 -12.08 -10.81
CA ALA A 440 13.47 -11.66 -10.27
C ALA A 440 14.57 -11.95 -11.28
N TRP A 441 14.86 -10.99 -12.17
CA TRP A 441 15.93 -11.13 -13.17
C TRP A 441 17.30 -11.28 -12.51
N SER A 442 17.53 -10.52 -11.44
CA SER A 442 18.75 -10.60 -10.63
C SER A 442 18.42 -10.21 -9.18
N PRO A 443 19.35 -10.35 -8.23
CA PRO A 443 19.16 -9.87 -6.86
C PRO A 443 18.82 -8.38 -6.76
N LYS A 444 19.19 -7.61 -7.78
CA LYS A 444 19.00 -6.16 -7.85
C LYS A 444 17.89 -5.72 -8.82
N THR A 445 17.35 -6.62 -9.65
CA THR A 445 16.43 -6.28 -10.73
C THR A 445 15.20 -7.15 -10.73
N GLU A 446 14.03 -6.52 -10.64
CA GLU A 446 12.73 -7.19 -10.76
C GLU A 446 11.96 -6.63 -11.97
N ILE A 447 11.32 -7.51 -12.73
CA ILE A 447 10.40 -7.18 -13.82
C ILE A 447 9.01 -7.64 -13.40
N ILE A 448 8.03 -6.76 -13.56
CA ILE A 448 6.63 -7.05 -13.24
C ILE A 448 5.76 -6.77 -14.46
N VAL A 449 4.86 -7.69 -14.77
CA VAL A 449 3.81 -7.51 -15.76
C VAL A 449 2.47 -7.76 -15.11
N GLY A 450 1.51 -6.90 -15.34
CA GLY A 450 0.17 -7.08 -14.82
C GLY A 450 -0.91 -6.63 -15.78
N TYR A 451 -2.08 -7.24 -15.62
CA TYR A 451 -3.30 -6.91 -16.35
C TYR A 451 -4.48 -6.98 -15.40
N ALA A 452 -5.43 -6.09 -15.57
CA ALA A 452 -6.71 -6.13 -14.90
C ALA A 452 -7.83 -5.68 -15.84
N HIS A 453 -8.94 -6.40 -15.80
CA HIS A 453 -10.18 -6.07 -16.48
C HIS A 453 -11.25 -5.75 -15.44
N PHE A 454 -11.84 -4.58 -15.54
CA PHE A 454 -12.94 -4.15 -14.67
C PHE A 454 -14.25 -4.13 -15.47
N THR A 455 -15.17 -5.02 -15.12
CA THR A 455 -16.53 -5.02 -15.63
C THR A 455 -17.38 -4.09 -14.80
N THR A 456 -17.93 -3.06 -15.42
CA THR A 456 -18.70 -2.02 -14.72
C THR A 456 -20.09 -2.53 -14.30
N GLY A 457 -20.50 -2.10 -13.11
CA GLY A 457 -21.84 -2.34 -12.60
C GLY A 457 -22.75 -1.11 -12.76
N GLY A 458 -24.04 -1.30 -12.48
CA GLY A 458 -25.07 -0.30 -12.71
C GLY A 458 -24.82 1.06 -12.05
N PHE A 459 -24.15 1.09 -10.88
CA PHE A 459 -23.79 2.37 -10.27
C PHE A 459 -22.81 3.18 -11.14
N ILE A 460 -21.76 2.53 -11.67
CA ILE A 460 -20.75 3.17 -12.53
C ILE A 460 -21.37 3.58 -13.86
N GLU A 461 -22.15 2.73 -14.50
CA GLU A 461 -22.81 3.03 -15.78
C GLU A 461 -23.71 4.24 -15.68
N ASN A 462 -24.52 4.32 -14.62
CA ASN A 462 -25.51 5.39 -14.45
C ASN A 462 -24.89 6.73 -13.98
N ASN A 463 -23.88 6.70 -13.11
CA ASN A 463 -23.39 7.92 -12.44
C ASN A 463 -22.03 8.40 -12.97
N VAL A 464 -21.15 7.48 -13.36
CA VAL A 464 -19.82 7.82 -13.93
C VAL A 464 -19.88 7.84 -15.46
N ARG A 465 -20.83 7.08 -16.04
CA ARG A 465 -21.06 6.94 -17.49
C ARG A 465 -19.80 6.39 -18.20
N ARG A 466 -19.26 5.32 -17.66
CA ARG A 466 -18.12 4.56 -18.20
C ARG A 466 -18.56 3.12 -18.43
N GLY A 467 -17.99 2.52 -19.47
CA GLY A 467 -18.09 1.09 -19.73
C GLY A 467 -16.97 0.30 -19.05
N ASP A 468 -16.90 -0.98 -19.40
CA ASP A 468 -15.80 -1.85 -18.99
C ASP A 468 -14.46 -1.27 -19.39
N ASN A 469 -13.44 -1.52 -18.58
CA ASN A 469 -12.13 -0.94 -18.83
C ASN A 469 -11.00 -1.93 -18.57
N ASP A 470 -9.91 -1.68 -19.28
CA ASP A 470 -8.69 -2.48 -19.25
C ASP A 470 -7.53 -1.67 -18.69
N PHE A 471 -6.74 -2.33 -17.85
CA PHE A 471 -5.50 -1.82 -17.32
C PHE A 471 -4.40 -2.84 -17.50
N ALA A 472 -3.30 -2.43 -18.11
CA ALA A 472 -2.10 -3.27 -18.20
C ALA A 472 -0.87 -2.45 -17.83
N TYR A 473 0.16 -3.11 -17.32
CA TYR A 473 1.41 -2.45 -17.03
C TYR A 473 2.61 -3.37 -17.18
N PHE A 474 3.73 -2.76 -17.51
CA PHE A 474 5.07 -3.32 -17.43
C PHE A 474 5.88 -2.46 -16.46
N GLU A 475 6.54 -3.08 -15.50
CA GLU A 475 7.37 -2.38 -14.52
C GLU A 475 8.76 -3.02 -14.45
N PHE A 476 9.78 -2.17 -14.43
CA PHE A 476 11.18 -2.52 -14.24
C PHE A 476 11.68 -1.79 -13.00
N ASN A 477 12.13 -2.55 -11.99
CA ASN A 477 12.72 -2.03 -10.76
C ASN A 477 14.19 -2.43 -10.70
N HIS A 478 15.07 -1.48 -10.41
CA HIS A 478 16.50 -1.74 -10.28
C HIS A 478 17.09 -1.05 -9.04
N ARG A 479 17.76 -1.84 -8.21
CA ARG A 479 18.51 -1.40 -7.03
C ARG A 479 19.98 -1.38 -7.37
N PHE A 480 20.64 -0.25 -7.17
CA PHE A 480 22.05 -0.10 -7.61
C PHE A 480 23.04 -0.74 -6.62
N PHE A 481 22.65 -0.87 -5.34
CA PHE A 481 23.50 -1.42 -4.28
C PHE A 481 22.96 -2.73 -3.72
#